data_788ca0df980ac5b6410c02dfe883e144
#
_entry.id   788ca0df980ac5b6410c02dfe883e144
#
_cell.length_a   1.000
_cell.length_b   1.000
_cell.length_c   1.000
_cell.angle_alpha   90.00
_cell.angle_beta   90.00
_cell.angle_gamma   90.00
#
_symmetry.space_group_name_H-M   'P 1'
#
loop_
_entity.id
_entity.type
_entity.pdbx_description
1 polymer ?
#
loop_
_entity_poly.entity_id
_entity_poly.type
_entity_poly.pdbx_seq_one_letter_code
_entity_poly.pdbx_strand_id
1 'polypeptide(L)'
;MVAILAGAAPARAQYVEIQSFELTPFIGARLGGTFDIQPDGAAQIEATLKDATSYGFSAGVRFDDFSLVEFRWTQSTSTLRFDAPFAFLGASVGDVELNQFHADFTREFVIPEVKGLRSFLTGSLGVTHLAAAQDGFTRFSFGFGAGLKQFLGSRLAIRGEALWLPIVVEPSVSGFACGTIQFGGCLVVLNGELVQQFQLSIGPVVRF
;
A
#
# COMPACT_ATOMS: atom_id res chain seq x y z
N MET A 1 -54.22 4.67 -23.37
CA MET A 1 -53.19 3.69 -23.08
C MET A 1 -52.04 3.94 -24.06
N VAL A 2 -51.01 4.69 -23.64
CA VAL A 2 -49.86 5.07 -24.49
C VAL A 2 -48.69 4.19 -24.07
N ALA A 3 -48.24 3.32 -24.97
CA ALA A 3 -47.09 2.46 -24.77
C ALA A 3 -45.81 3.25 -25.11
N ILE A 4 -45.00 3.57 -24.10
CA ILE A 4 -43.67 4.16 -24.30
C ILE A 4 -42.71 3.00 -24.58
N LEU A 5 -42.35 2.81 -25.85
CA LEU A 5 -41.24 1.94 -26.27
C LEU A 5 -39.92 2.65 -25.97
N ALA A 6 -39.31 2.33 -24.81
CA ALA A 6 -37.94 2.73 -24.52
C ALA A 6 -36.97 1.92 -25.42
N GLY A 7 -36.49 2.57 -26.47
CA GLY A 7 -35.45 2.01 -27.32
C GLY A 7 -34.12 1.88 -26.56
N ALA A 8 -33.72 0.66 -26.23
CA ALA A 8 -32.38 0.38 -25.71
C ALA A 8 -31.36 0.66 -26.82
N ALA A 9 -30.63 1.78 -26.72
CA ALA A 9 -29.47 2.01 -27.57
C ALA A 9 -28.41 0.94 -27.30
N PRO A 10 -27.83 0.30 -28.33
CA PRO A 10 -26.75 -0.67 -28.11
C PRO A 10 -25.57 0.04 -27.45
N ALA A 11 -25.16 -0.43 -26.28
CA ALA A 11 -23.95 0.01 -25.63
C ALA A 11 -22.77 -0.40 -26.56
N ARG A 12 -22.21 0.59 -27.26
CA ARG A 12 -20.97 0.37 -28.00
C ARG A 12 -19.87 0.11 -27.00
N ALA A 13 -19.35 -1.11 -26.93
CA ALA A 13 -18.12 -1.40 -26.24
C ALA A 13 -17.01 -0.51 -26.80
N GLN A 14 -16.59 0.48 -26.02
CA GLN A 14 -15.41 1.27 -26.38
C GLN A 14 -14.19 0.35 -26.24
N TYR A 15 -13.56 0.01 -27.34
CA TYR A 15 -12.28 -0.68 -27.32
C TYR A 15 -11.26 0.29 -26.70
N VAL A 16 -10.74 -0.06 -25.53
CA VAL A 16 -9.62 0.63 -24.91
C VAL A 16 -8.36 0.13 -25.61
N GLU A 17 -7.73 0.99 -26.42
CA GLU A 17 -6.47 0.66 -27.10
C GLU A 17 -5.32 0.80 -26.10
N ILE A 18 -4.58 -0.30 -25.86
CA ILE A 18 -3.40 -0.29 -25.03
C ILE A 18 -2.24 0.32 -25.82
N GLN A 19 -1.71 1.45 -25.33
CA GLN A 19 -0.63 2.16 -26.03
C GLN A 19 0.75 1.60 -25.70
N SER A 20 0.99 1.19 -24.44
CA SER A 20 2.28 0.66 -23.98
C SER A 20 2.14 -0.03 -22.65
N PHE A 21 3.16 -0.85 -22.33
CA PHE A 21 3.36 -1.47 -21.02
C PHE A 21 4.47 -0.74 -20.30
N GLU A 22 4.35 -0.62 -18.96
CA GLU A 22 5.39 -0.08 -18.10
C GLU A 22 5.72 -1.07 -16.99
N LEU A 23 7.01 -1.24 -16.70
CA LEU A 23 7.52 -2.00 -15.56
C LEU A 23 8.42 -1.08 -14.73
N THR A 24 8.16 -1.03 -13.43
CA THR A 24 8.87 -0.16 -12.50
C THR A 24 9.28 -0.96 -11.26
N PRO A 25 10.47 -1.58 -11.23
CA PRO A 25 11.05 -2.03 -9.98
C PRO A 25 11.42 -0.82 -9.12
N PHE A 26 11.23 -0.91 -7.82
CA PHE A 26 11.54 0.19 -6.91
C PHE A 26 12.09 -0.27 -5.58
N ILE A 27 12.80 0.63 -4.92
CA ILE A 27 13.19 0.55 -3.52
C ILE A 27 12.68 1.79 -2.80
N GLY A 28 12.39 1.68 -1.52
CA GLY A 28 11.85 2.79 -0.74
C GLY A 28 12.05 2.64 0.75
N ALA A 29 11.62 3.67 1.46
CA ALA A 29 11.47 3.69 2.89
C ALA A 29 9.98 3.67 3.23
N ARG A 30 9.59 2.78 4.14
CA ARG A 30 8.28 2.77 4.76
C ARG A 30 8.40 3.43 6.12
N LEU A 31 7.67 4.50 6.30
CA LEU A 31 7.56 5.19 7.57
C LEU A 31 6.42 4.57 8.35
N GLY A 32 6.70 4.22 9.59
CA GLY A 32 5.89 3.33 10.43
C GLY A 32 4.42 3.69 10.54
N GLY A 33 3.70 2.88 11.26
CA GLY A 33 2.31 3.11 11.68
C GLY A 33 2.21 2.91 13.17
N THR A 34 1.45 3.76 13.82
CA THR A 34 1.09 3.61 15.22
C THR A 34 -0.32 3.07 15.29
N PHE A 35 -0.59 2.12 16.19
CA PHE A 35 -1.91 1.59 16.46
C PHE A 35 -2.07 1.28 17.95
N ASP A 36 -3.28 1.49 18.45
CA ASP A 36 -3.63 1.24 19.82
C ASP A 36 -4.04 -0.23 20.01
N ILE A 37 -3.46 -0.87 21.02
CA ILE A 37 -3.78 -2.23 21.40
C ILE A 37 -4.47 -2.20 22.75
N GLN A 38 -5.64 -2.81 22.85
CA GLN A 38 -6.34 -2.97 24.12
C GLN A 38 -6.42 -4.46 24.48
N PRO A 39 -5.52 -4.97 25.33
CA PRO A 39 -5.66 -6.31 25.89
C PRO A 39 -6.90 -6.38 26.78
N ASP A 40 -7.60 -7.53 26.80
CA ASP A 40 -8.77 -7.73 27.64
C ASP A 40 -8.51 -7.34 29.11
N GLY A 41 -9.19 -6.28 29.57
CA GLY A 41 -9.12 -5.80 30.95
C GLY A 41 -7.87 -5.00 31.32
N ALA A 42 -7.00 -4.69 30.40
CA ALA A 42 -5.78 -3.90 30.62
C ALA A 42 -5.90 -2.48 30.05
N ALA A 43 -4.96 -1.61 30.46
CA ALA A 43 -4.82 -0.28 29.90
C ALA A 43 -4.42 -0.35 28.40
N GLN A 44 -4.86 0.62 27.65
CA GLN A 44 -4.52 0.80 26.23
C GLN A 44 -2.99 0.93 26.08
N ILE A 45 -2.41 0.16 25.19
CA ILE A 45 -0.96 0.12 24.90
C ILE A 45 -0.76 0.57 23.47
N GLU A 46 0.10 1.55 23.28
CA GLU A 46 0.50 2.01 21.96
C GLU A 46 1.56 1.06 21.37
N ALA A 47 1.31 0.58 20.17
CA ALA A 47 2.27 -0.21 19.42
C ALA A 47 2.72 0.56 18.18
N THR A 48 4.02 0.63 17.98
CA THR A 48 4.64 1.34 16.87
C THR A 48 5.40 0.38 15.97
N LEU A 49 5.11 0.42 14.67
CA LEU A 49 5.93 -0.21 13.64
C LEU A 49 7.14 0.70 13.37
N LYS A 50 8.34 0.15 13.43
CA LYS A 50 9.55 0.88 13.05
C LYS A 50 9.58 1.16 11.55
N ASP A 51 10.27 2.23 11.21
CA ASP A 51 10.63 2.51 9.83
C ASP A 51 11.39 1.33 9.22
N ALA A 52 11.04 0.99 7.98
CA ALA A 52 11.56 -0.16 7.28
C ALA A 52 11.94 0.17 5.85
N THR A 53 12.89 -0.56 5.32
CA THR A 53 13.13 -0.57 3.88
C THR A 53 12.03 -1.36 3.19
N SER A 54 11.50 -0.82 2.10
CA SER A 54 10.55 -1.49 1.23
C SER A 54 11.14 -1.69 -0.17
N TYR A 55 10.76 -2.77 -0.82
CA TYR A 55 11.09 -3.01 -2.21
C TYR A 55 9.93 -3.69 -2.92
N GLY A 56 9.90 -3.58 -4.23
CA GLY A 56 8.82 -4.15 -5.00
C GLY A 56 8.88 -3.78 -6.48
N PHE A 57 7.77 -3.98 -7.14
CA PHE A 57 7.61 -3.55 -8.52
C PHE A 57 6.16 -3.15 -8.80
N SER A 58 5.96 -2.30 -9.81
CA SER A 58 4.67 -2.12 -10.46
C SER A 58 4.77 -2.49 -11.93
N ALA A 59 3.70 -3.12 -12.45
CA ALA A 59 3.56 -3.49 -13.84
C ALA A 59 2.20 -2.98 -14.33
N GLY A 60 2.18 -2.19 -15.39
CA GLY A 60 0.97 -1.51 -15.80
C GLY A 60 0.79 -1.35 -17.29
N VAL A 61 -0.41 -0.97 -17.64
CA VAL A 61 -0.85 -0.68 -18.99
C VAL A 61 -1.28 0.77 -19.10
N ARG A 62 -0.84 1.41 -20.18
CA ARG A 62 -1.17 2.77 -20.51
C ARG A 62 -2.29 2.79 -21.55
N PHE A 63 -3.36 3.50 -21.26
CA PHE A 63 -4.53 3.62 -22.15
C PHE A 63 -4.52 4.89 -22.97
N ASP A 64 -3.94 5.95 -22.43
CA ASP A 64 -3.75 7.22 -23.10
C ASP A 64 -2.41 7.83 -22.68
N ASP A 65 -2.09 9.03 -23.20
CA ASP A 65 -0.82 9.70 -22.91
C ASP A 65 -0.60 10.03 -21.42
N PHE A 66 -1.65 9.97 -20.62
CA PHE A 66 -1.64 10.45 -19.24
C PHE A 66 -2.18 9.45 -18.21
N SER A 67 -2.86 8.39 -18.64
CA SER A 67 -3.52 7.44 -17.73
C SER A 67 -2.87 6.07 -17.79
N LEU A 68 -2.64 5.51 -16.59
CA LEU A 68 -1.99 4.22 -16.41
C LEU A 68 -2.74 3.44 -15.33
N VAL A 69 -2.98 2.16 -15.55
CA VAL A 69 -3.42 1.21 -14.52
C VAL A 69 -2.31 0.22 -14.28
N GLU A 70 -1.95 0.03 -13.02
CA GLU A 70 -0.80 -0.76 -12.61
C GLU A 70 -1.22 -1.81 -11.57
N PHE A 71 -0.62 -2.97 -11.62
CA PHE A 71 -0.51 -3.88 -10.48
C PHE A 71 0.77 -3.54 -9.73
N ARG A 72 0.68 -3.37 -8.41
CA ARG A 72 1.82 -3.11 -7.54
C ARG A 72 1.95 -4.22 -6.51
N TRP A 73 3.16 -4.75 -6.37
CA TRP A 73 3.56 -5.57 -5.24
C TRP A 73 4.66 -4.86 -4.46
N THR A 74 4.52 -4.85 -3.14
CA THR A 74 5.51 -4.26 -2.23
C THR A 74 5.73 -5.17 -1.05
N GLN A 75 6.99 -5.37 -0.68
CA GLN A 75 7.41 -6.10 0.50
C GLN A 75 8.23 -5.21 1.42
N SER A 76 8.00 -5.33 2.73
CA SER A 76 8.82 -4.70 3.77
C SER A 76 8.83 -5.58 5.02
N THR A 77 9.93 -5.54 5.76
CA THR A 77 10.05 -6.21 7.07
C THR A 77 10.27 -5.13 8.11
N SER A 78 9.36 -5.03 9.08
CA SER A 78 9.40 -4.06 10.16
C SER A 78 9.42 -4.77 11.50
N THR A 79 9.99 -4.14 12.53
CA THR A 79 9.98 -4.64 13.91
C THR A 79 8.88 -3.93 14.68
N LEU A 80 8.02 -4.70 15.33
CA LEU A 80 6.97 -4.18 16.21
C LEU A 80 7.56 -3.86 17.59
N ARG A 81 7.30 -2.64 18.09
CA ARG A 81 7.64 -2.20 19.44
C ARG A 81 6.38 -1.84 20.23
N PHE A 82 6.37 -2.21 21.50
CA PHE A 82 5.37 -1.76 22.45
C PHE A 82 5.96 -0.69 23.37
N ASP A 83 5.30 0.44 23.46
CA ASP A 83 5.57 1.46 24.47
C ASP A 83 4.75 1.14 25.72
N ALA A 84 5.22 0.16 26.51
CA ALA A 84 4.58 -0.17 27.78
C ALA A 84 5.34 0.48 28.94
N PRO A 85 4.63 1.06 29.95
CA PRO A 85 5.25 1.62 31.16
C PRO A 85 5.89 0.55 32.04
N PHE A 86 5.74 -0.72 31.72
CA PHE A 86 6.37 -1.84 32.40
C PHE A 86 7.66 -2.23 31.70
N ALA A 87 8.73 -1.52 32.03
CA ALA A 87 10.10 -1.71 31.52
C ALA A 87 10.72 -3.11 31.74
N PHE A 88 9.97 -4.08 32.26
CA PHE A 88 10.41 -5.48 32.38
C PHE A 88 10.33 -6.27 31.08
N LEU A 89 9.65 -5.76 30.08
CA LEU A 89 9.47 -6.39 28.79
C LEU A 89 9.83 -5.40 27.66
N GLY A 90 11.05 -4.92 27.63
CA GLY A 90 11.63 -4.33 26.43
C GLY A 90 11.69 -5.37 25.30
N ALA A 91 10.62 -6.11 25.11
CA ALA A 91 10.48 -7.14 24.12
C ALA A 91 10.15 -6.49 22.78
N SER A 92 11.14 -6.42 21.91
CA SER A 92 10.87 -6.42 20.48
C SER A 92 10.11 -7.71 20.18
N VAL A 93 8.84 -7.60 19.76
CA VAL A 93 7.94 -8.76 19.60
C VAL A 93 8.26 -9.57 18.35
N GLY A 94 9.30 -9.25 17.64
CA GLY A 94 9.72 -9.96 16.45
C GLY A 94 9.50 -9.14 15.18
N ASP A 95 10.01 -9.68 14.11
CA ASP A 95 9.87 -9.07 12.79
C ASP A 95 8.49 -9.39 12.22
N VAL A 96 7.86 -8.37 11.66
CA VAL A 96 6.59 -8.46 10.93
C VAL A 96 6.88 -8.22 9.47
N GLU A 97 6.58 -9.21 8.65
CA GLU A 97 6.66 -9.10 7.20
C GLU A 97 5.32 -8.57 6.64
N LEU A 98 5.41 -7.52 5.84
CA LEU A 98 4.27 -6.92 5.16
C LEU A 98 4.41 -7.14 3.66
N ASN A 99 3.45 -7.87 3.09
CA ASN A 99 3.29 -8.03 1.65
C ASN A 99 2.03 -7.31 1.21
N GLN A 100 2.15 -6.36 0.29
CA GLN A 100 1.04 -5.57 -0.21
C GLN A 100 0.83 -5.81 -1.70
N PHE A 101 -0.43 -6.01 -2.09
CA PHE A 101 -0.85 -6.21 -3.46
C PHE A 101 -1.94 -5.20 -3.78
N HIS A 102 -1.65 -4.28 -4.69
CA HIS A 102 -2.56 -3.18 -5.03
C HIS A 102 -2.80 -3.10 -6.53
N ALA A 103 -3.98 -2.64 -6.89
CA ALA A 103 -4.30 -2.10 -8.19
C ALA A 103 -4.28 -0.58 -8.09
N ASP A 104 -3.44 0.05 -8.89
CA ASP A 104 -3.22 1.48 -8.91
C ASP A 104 -3.81 2.10 -10.17
N PHE A 105 -4.44 3.25 -10.01
CA PHE A 105 -4.79 4.14 -11.11
C PHE A 105 -3.95 5.40 -11.00
N THR A 106 -3.13 5.67 -12.02
CA THR A 106 -2.22 6.81 -12.06
C THR A 106 -2.61 7.77 -13.17
N ARG A 107 -2.69 9.06 -12.83
CA ARG A 107 -2.89 10.15 -13.78
C ARG A 107 -1.66 11.04 -13.81
N GLU A 108 -1.06 11.18 -14.99
CA GLU A 108 0.13 12.00 -15.23
C GLU A 108 -0.25 13.40 -15.73
N PHE A 109 0.60 14.39 -15.41
CA PHE A 109 0.48 15.78 -15.82
C PHE A 109 1.84 16.25 -16.32
N VAL A 110 1.87 16.90 -17.49
CA VAL A 110 3.11 17.44 -18.06
C VAL A 110 3.53 18.70 -17.30
N ILE A 111 4.80 18.80 -16.97
CA ILE A 111 5.41 20.02 -16.44
C ILE A 111 6.15 20.71 -17.60
N PRO A 112 5.59 21.79 -18.19
CA PRO A 112 6.10 22.36 -19.44
C PRO A 112 7.50 22.93 -19.32
N GLU A 113 7.88 23.40 -18.12
CA GLU A 113 9.14 24.08 -17.84
C GLU A 113 10.34 23.13 -17.87
N VAL A 114 10.12 21.83 -17.72
CA VAL A 114 11.19 20.83 -17.67
C VAL A 114 10.91 19.72 -18.68
N LYS A 115 11.74 19.63 -19.71
CA LYS A 115 11.58 18.63 -20.75
C LYS A 115 11.59 17.21 -20.17
N GLY A 116 10.55 16.45 -20.46
CA GLY A 116 10.42 15.05 -20.06
C GLY A 116 10.04 14.85 -18.59
N LEU A 117 9.74 15.89 -17.83
CA LEU A 117 9.25 15.78 -16.46
C LEU A 117 7.72 15.74 -16.46
N ARG A 118 7.16 14.77 -15.73
CA ARG A 118 5.73 14.66 -15.45
C ARG A 118 5.52 14.52 -13.96
N SER A 119 4.55 15.21 -13.40
CA SER A 119 4.00 14.91 -12.11
C SER A 119 2.87 13.91 -12.27
N PHE A 120 2.52 13.19 -11.20
CA PHE A 120 1.38 12.28 -11.24
C PHE A 120 0.70 12.18 -9.88
N LEU A 121 -0.57 11.76 -9.94
CA LEU A 121 -1.36 11.35 -8.79
C LEU A 121 -1.74 9.89 -8.97
N THR A 122 -1.71 9.13 -7.87
CA THR A 122 -2.08 7.71 -7.85
C THR A 122 -3.15 7.46 -6.81
N GLY A 123 -4.21 6.77 -7.19
CA GLY A 123 -5.16 6.13 -6.30
C GLY A 123 -4.92 4.63 -6.31
N SER A 124 -5.00 3.98 -5.15
CA SER A 124 -4.61 2.59 -4.94
C SER A 124 -5.66 1.84 -4.13
N LEU A 125 -5.99 0.63 -4.54
CA LEU A 125 -6.88 -0.29 -3.82
C LEU A 125 -6.26 -1.68 -3.80
N GLY A 126 -6.32 -2.37 -2.64
CA GLY A 126 -5.71 -3.68 -2.56
C GLY A 126 -5.82 -4.34 -1.19
N VAL A 127 -4.90 -5.24 -0.96
CA VAL A 127 -4.80 -6.01 0.28
C VAL A 127 -3.37 -6.00 0.81
N THR A 128 -3.28 -5.97 2.12
CA THR A 128 -2.01 -6.13 2.86
C THR A 128 -2.05 -7.44 3.62
N HIS A 129 -1.08 -8.29 3.36
CA HIS A 129 -0.84 -9.50 4.12
C HIS A 129 0.27 -9.23 5.13
N LEU A 130 -0.07 -9.39 6.41
CA LEU A 130 0.86 -9.26 7.53
C LEU A 130 1.17 -10.66 8.04
N ALA A 131 2.45 -11.00 8.12
CA ALA A 131 2.92 -12.28 8.64
C ALA A 131 3.87 -12.03 9.83
N ALA A 132 3.60 -12.69 10.95
CA ALA A 132 4.45 -12.67 12.14
C ALA A 132 4.60 -14.10 12.67
N ALA A 133 5.84 -14.54 12.85
CA ALA A 133 6.27 -15.84 13.42
C ALA A 133 5.51 -17.08 12.93
N GLN A 134 4.25 -17.29 13.32
CA GLN A 134 3.46 -18.50 12.99
C GLN A 134 2.08 -18.16 12.43
N ASP A 135 1.65 -16.91 12.51
CA ASP A 135 0.33 -16.47 12.07
C ASP A 135 0.43 -15.36 11.04
N GLY A 136 -0.48 -15.37 10.09
CA GLY A 136 -0.61 -14.31 9.09
C GLY A 136 -2.07 -13.98 8.84
N PHE A 137 -2.35 -12.73 8.57
CA PHE A 137 -3.68 -12.28 8.21
C PHE A 137 -3.64 -11.27 7.07
N THR A 138 -4.72 -11.22 6.31
CA THR A 138 -4.87 -10.31 5.18
C THR A 138 -5.93 -9.27 5.51
N ARG A 139 -5.65 -8.01 5.20
CA ARG A 139 -6.55 -6.87 5.41
C ARG A 139 -6.69 -6.06 4.14
N PHE A 140 -7.85 -5.44 4.00
CA PHE A 140 -8.07 -4.46 2.97
C PHE A 140 -7.20 -3.24 3.22
N SER A 141 -6.63 -2.70 2.16
CA SER A 141 -5.84 -1.47 2.19
C SER A 141 -6.14 -0.63 0.95
N PHE A 142 -6.01 0.66 1.10
CA PHE A 142 -6.15 1.60 -0.01
C PHE A 142 -5.04 2.63 0.09
N GLY A 143 -4.91 3.48 -0.91
CA GLY A 143 -3.87 4.48 -0.85
C GLY A 143 -4.08 5.63 -1.80
N PHE A 144 -3.38 6.70 -1.49
CA PHE A 144 -3.26 7.87 -2.36
C PHE A 144 -1.81 8.30 -2.37
N GLY A 145 -1.36 8.74 -3.53
CA GLY A 145 0.01 9.20 -3.67
C GLY A 145 0.21 10.22 -4.76
N ALA A 146 1.40 10.78 -4.73
CA ALA A 146 1.87 11.71 -5.74
C ALA A 146 3.34 11.46 -6.01
N GLY A 147 3.78 11.82 -7.20
CA GLY A 147 5.18 11.65 -7.54
C GLY A 147 5.59 12.42 -8.80
N LEU A 148 6.83 12.18 -9.15
CA LEU A 148 7.46 12.72 -10.34
C LEU A 148 8.05 11.60 -11.18
N LYS A 149 7.92 11.72 -12.48
CA LYS A 149 8.51 10.81 -13.47
C LYS A 149 9.32 11.63 -14.45
N GLN A 150 10.63 11.40 -14.48
CA GLN A 150 11.56 12.03 -15.41
C GLN A 150 11.91 11.06 -16.54
N PHE A 151 11.47 11.37 -17.75
CA PHE A 151 11.83 10.60 -18.95
C PHE A 151 13.24 10.93 -19.39
N LEU A 152 14.07 9.89 -19.55
CA LEU A 152 15.45 9.96 -20.04
C LEU A 152 15.50 9.66 -21.55
N GLY A 153 14.41 9.15 -22.09
CA GLY A 153 14.25 8.80 -23.51
C GLY A 153 12.84 8.30 -23.78
N SER A 154 12.63 7.63 -24.89
CA SER A 154 11.32 7.08 -25.26
C SER A 154 10.91 5.86 -24.43
N ARG A 155 11.88 5.11 -23.90
CA ARG A 155 11.65 3.82 -23.21
C ARG A 155 12.06 3.80 -21.73
N LEU A 156 12.83 4.80 -21.29
CA LEU A 156 13.37 4.84 -19.92
C LEU A 156 12.94 6.10 -19.21
N ALA A 157 12.55 5.96 -17.95
CA ALA A 157 12.31 7.06 -17.03
C ALA A 157 12.78 6.69 -15.61
N ILE A 158 12.88 7.68 -14.74
CA ILE A 158 13.02 7.51 -13.28
C ILE A 158 11.73 8.01 -12.64
N ARG A 159 11.16 7.22 -11.74
CA ARG A 159 9.95 7.54 -10.96
C ARG A 159 10.32 7.68 -9.49
N GLY A 160 9.94 8.80 -8.89
CA GLY A 160 9.93 9.01 -7.45
C GLY A 160 8.51 9.22 -6.97
N GLU A 161 8.11 8.59 -5.86
CA GLU A 161 6.72 8.57 -5.41
C GLU A 161 6.63 8.60 -3.88
N ALA A 162 5.64 9.32 -3.38
CA ALA A 162 5.20 9.30 -1.99
C ALA A 162 3.76 8.79 -1.94
N LEU A 163 3.52 7.73 -1.15
CA LEU A 163 2.22 7.07 -0.98
C LEU A 163 1.82 7.09 0.49
N TRP A 164 0.56 7.40 0.75
CA TRP A 164 -0.14 7.14 2.00
C TRP A 164 -0.97 5.88 1.82
N LEU A 165 -0.75 4.86 2.66
CA LEU A 165 -1.26 3.50 2.52
C LEU A 165 -1.93 3.03 3.82
N PRO A 166 -3.13 3.51 4.16
CA PRO A 166 -3.87 3.03 5.31
C PRO A 166 -4.35 1.59 5.13
N ILE A 167 -4.22 0.81 6.20
CA ILE A 167 -4.73 -0.55 6.31
C ILE A 167 -5.97 -0.50 7.19
N VAL A 168 -7.08 -1.07 6.72
CA VAL A 168 -8.34 -1.14 7.46
C VAL A 168 -8.31 -2.34 8.38
N VAL A 169 -8.40 -2.11 9.68
CA VAL A 169 -8.44 -3.18 10.68
C VAL A 169 -9.84 -3.23 11.30
N GLU A 170 -10.52 -4.37 11.17
CA GLU A 170 -11.84 -4.57 11.76
C GLU A 170 -11.75 -4.80 13.29
N PRO A 171 -12.71 -4.24 14.08
CA PRO A 171 -12.64 -4.26 15.54
C PRO A 171 -12.77 -5.63 16.18
N SER A 172 -13.09 -6.68 15.44
CA SER A 172 -13.46 -8.00 15.98
C SER A 172 -12.44 -9.10 15.73
N VAL A 173 -11.24 -8.79 15.26
CA VAL A 173 -10.27 -9.82 14.88
C VAL A 173 -9.15 -9.88 15.90
N SER A 174 -9.14 -10.95 16.69
CA SER A 174 -7.99 -11.41 17.46
C SER A 174 -6.84 -11.75 16.49
N GLY A 175 -5.78 -10.95 16.48
CA GLY A 175 -4.79 -10.98 15.36
C GLY A 175 -3.43 -11.18 15.86
N PHE A 176 -2.63 -11.35 16.59
CA PHE A 176 -1.25 -11.81 16.75
C PHE A 176 -1.05 -12.64 18.01
N ALA A 177 -0.62 -13.88 17.86
CA ALA A 177 0.03 -14.59 18.94
C ALA A 177 1.47 -14.08 19.00
N CYS A 178 1.79 -13.32 20.04
CA CYS A 178 3.18 -12.96 20.30
C CYS A 178 3.94 -14.23 20.70
N GLY A 179 5.06 -14.51 20.02
CA GLY A 179 5.83 -15.73 20.19
C GLY A 179 6.22 -16.04 21.62
N THR A 180 6.38 -17.31 21.86
CA THR A 180 6.79 -18.04 23.07
C THR A 180 7.47 -17.23 24.17
N ILE A 181 6.66 -16.67 25.05
CA ILE A 181 7.06 -16.42 26.43
C ILE A 181 6.40 -17.52 27.26
N GLN A 182 7.12 -18.15 28.13
CA GLN A 182 6.69 -19.26 28.99
C GLN A 182 5.49 -18.95 29.91
N PHE A 183 4.87 -17.77 29.78
CA PHE A 183 3.72 -17.30 30.52
C PHE A 183 2.77 -16.52 29.60
N GLY A 184 1.80 -17.22 29.03
CA GLY A 184 0.62 -16.64 28.41
C GLY A 184 0.86 -15.95 27.06
N GLY A 185 0.22 -16.44 26.01
CA GLY A 185 0.18 -15.74 24.73
C GLY A 185 -0.51 -14.38 24.87
N CYS A 186 0.04 -13.32 24.29
CA CYS A 186 -0.69 -12.07 24.21
C CYS A 186 -1.62 -12.11 22.98
N LEU A 187 -2.89 -11.88 23.21
CA LEU A 187 -3.87 -11.68 22.18
C LEU A 187 -3.94 -10.18 21.88
N VAL A 188 -3.50 -9.78 20.71
CA VAL A 188 -3.63 -8.39 20.28
C VAL A 188 -5.00 -8.19 19.64
N VAL A 189 -5.89 -7.49 20.31
CA VAL A 189 -7.17 -7.07 19.76
C VAL A 189 -7.00 -5.65 19.20
N LEU A 190 -7.07 -5.51 17.88
CA LEU A 190 -7.04 -4.21 17.21
C LEU A 190 -8.46 -3.64 17.23
N ASN A 191 -8.65 -2.51 17.88
CA ASN A 191 -9.92 -1.79 17.86
C ASN A 191 -10.01 -0.96 16.57
N GLY A 192 -10.78 -1.44 15.58
CA GLY A 192 -11.34 -0.75 14.41
C GLY A 192 -10.66 0.52 13.91
N GLU A 193 -9.33 0.53 13.79
CA GLU A 193 -8.56 1.71 13.43
C GLU A 193 -7.89 1.57 12.07
N LEU A 194 -7.63 2.72 11.45
CA LEU A 194 -6.80 2.80 10.25
C LEU A 194 -5.32 2.84 10.67
N VAL A 195 -4.59 1.77 10.40
CA VAL A 195 -3.12 1.78 10.54
C VAL A 195 -2.53 2.60 9.40
N GLN A 196 -2.09 3.81 9.72
CA GLN A 196 -1.56 4.74 8.74
C GLN A 196 -0.09 4.43 8.43
N GLN A 197 0.22 4.26 7.17
CA GLN A 197 1.58 4.05 6.68
C GLN A 197 1.91 5.02 5.56
N PHE A 198 3.16 5.47 5.51
CA PHE A 198 3.68 6.28 4.43
C PHE A 198 4.84 5.55 3.77
N GLN A 199 4.89 5.58 2.45
CA GLN A 199 5.97 5.00 1.67
C GLN A 199 6.57 6.05 0.75
N LEU A 200 7.89 6.18 0.80
CA LEU A 200 8.67 6.94 -0.18
C LEU A 200 9.44 5.93 -1.03
N SER A 201 9.33 6.02 -2.34
CA SER A 201 10.00 5.06 -3.23
C SER A 201 10.62 5.75 -4.45
N ILE A 202 11.65 5.10 -4.99
CA ILE A 202 12.30 5.51 -6.23
C ILE A 202 12.63 4.27 -7.05
N GLY A 203 12.49 4.37 -8.37
CA GLY A 203 12.82 3.26 -9.27
C GLY A 203 12.91 3.67 -10.74
N PRO A 204 13.61 2.86 -11.55
CA PRO A 204 13.60 3.01 -13.00
C PRO A 204 12.27 2.52 -13.58
N VAL A 205 11.80 3.19 -14.61
CA VAL A 205 10.64 2.78 -15.41
C VAL A 205 11.13 2.33 -16.77
N VAL A 206 10.71 1.14 -17.17
CA VAL A 206 10.95 0.62 -18.53
C VAL A 206 9.63 0.55 -19.28
N ARG A 207 9.54 1.18 -20.42
CA ARG A 207 8.38 1.21 -21.32
C ARG A 207 8.61 0.34 -22.55
N PHE A 208 7.62 -0.48 -22.87
CA PHE A 208 7.62 -1.39 -24.01
C PHE A 208 6.54 -1.03 -25.03
#